data_77c710ad69f6fd457d138ae2e93c0bc0
#
_entry.id   77c710ad69f6fd457d138ae2e93c0bc0
#
_cell.length_a   1.000
_cell.length_b   1.000
_cell.length_c   1.000
_cell.angle_alpha   90.00
_cell.angle_beta   90.00
_cell.angle_gamma   90.00
#
_symmetry.space_group_name_H-M   'P 1'
#
loop_
_entity.id
_entity.type
_entity.pdbx_description
1 polymer ?
#
loop_
_entity_poly.entity_id
_entity_poly.type
_entity_poly.pdbx_seq_one_letter_code
_entity_poly.pdbx_strand_id
1 'polypeptide(L)'
;PAVVNQLAQSSALGEVLASGLRALNNNPQCTEADLRATMEGSGRAVAHRLEKYLSALGTIASAAPLLGLLGTVIGMIEIFGSQTGGTGAMGSGNPAQLAHGISIALYNTAFGLIVAIPALIFWRYFRGRVDAYLLTLELASEQFVRHILRHRK
;
A
#
# COMPACT_ATOMS: atom_id res chain seq x y z
N PRO A 1 -12.18 -32.37 7.02
CA PRO A 1 -11.16 -31.65 7.83
C PRO A 1 -9.84 -31.44 7.08
N ALA A 2 -9.31 -32.50 6.45
CA ALA A 2 -8.05 -32.39 5.70
C ALA A 2 -8.17 -31.49 4.47
N VAL A 3 -9.31 -31.56 3.77
CA VAL A 3 -9.60 -30.72 2.60
C VAL A 3 -9.70 -29.26 3.02
N VAL A 4 -10.34 -28.98 4.14
CA VAL A 4 -10.48 -27.61 4.67
C VAL A 4 -9.12 -27.01 4.97
N ASN A 5 -8.24 -27.76 5.64
CA ASN A 5 -6.89 -27.30 5.96
C ASN A 5 -6.07 -27.06 4.69
N GLN A 6 -6.21 -27.94 3.70
CA GLN A 6 -5.51 -27.79 2.43
C GLN A 6 -5.97 -26.53 1.68
N LEU A 7 -7.27 -26.25 1.67
CA LEU A 7 -7.82 -25.03 1.09
C LEU A 7 -7.26 -23.78 1.77
N ALA A 8 -7.22 -23.79 3.11
CA ALA A 8 -6.73 -22.66 3.88
C ALA A 8 -5.27 -22.33 3.54
N GLN A 9 -4.47 -23.33 3.19
CA GLN A 9 -3.05 -23.15 2.90
C GLN A 9 -2.75 -22.81 1.43
N SER A 10 -3.68 -23.08 0.51
CA SER A 10 -3.38 -23.02 -0.91
C SER A 10 -3.59 -21.63 -1.52
N SER A 11 -4.54 -20.85 -1.03
CA SER A 11 -4.85 -19.54 -1.60
C SER A 11 -5.67 -18.69 -0.63
N ALA A 12 -5.75 -17.38 -0.94
CA ALA A 12 -6.58 -16.46 -0.18
C ALA A 12 -8.06 -16.81 -0.30
N LEU A 13 -8.51 -17.17 -1.50
CA LEU A 13 -9.89 -17.63 -1.71
C LEU A 13 -10.15 -18.91 -0.92
N GLY A 14 -9.21 -19.86 -0.95
CA GLY A 14 -9.30 -21.08 -0.18
C GLY A 14 -9.41 -20.82 1.32
N GLU A 15 -8.71 -19.82 1.83
CA GLU A 15 -8.77 -19.44 3.24
C GLU A 15 -10.18 -18.95 3.63
N VAL A 16 -10.80 -18.11 2.78
CA VAL A 16 -12.14 -17.61 3.01
C VAL A 16 -13.16 -18.75 2.94
N LEU A 17 -13.05 -19.61 1.95
CA LEU A 17 -13.93 -20.78 1.80
C LEU A 17 -13.76 -21.75 2.97
N ALA A 18 -12.53 -21.95 3.43
CA ALA A 18 -12.26 -22.81 4.59
C ALA A 18 -12.90 -22.28 5.86
N SER A 19 -12.91 -20.96 6.06
CA SER A 19 -13.58 -20.36 7.22
C SER A 19 -15.07 -20.64 7.21
N GLY A 20 -15.70 -20.56 6.03
CA GLY A 20 -17.12 -20.90 5.87
C GLY A 20 -17.40 -22.35 6.16
N LEU A 21 -16.56 -23.27 5.65
CA LEU A 21 -16.74 -24.71 5.89
C LEU A 21 -16.52 -25.05 7.35
N ARG A 22 -15.58 -24.44 8.03
CA ARG A 22 -15.36 -24.65 9.46
C ARG A 22 -16.58 -24.19 10.28
N ALA A 23 -17.16 -23.05 9.90
CA ALA A 23 -18.36 -22.54 10.57
C ALA A 23 -19.53 -23.52 10.41
N LEU A 24 -19.69 -24.10 9.24
CA LEU A 24 -20.74 -25.11 8.99
C LEU A 24 -20.48 -26.39 9.76
N ASN A 25 -19.22 -26.85 9.84
CA ASN A 25 -18.88 -28.04 10.58
C ASN A 25 -19.12 -27.88 12.08
N ASN A 26 -18.86 -26.68 12.61
CA ASN A 26 -19.06 -26.40 14.03
C ASN A 26 -20.54 -26.21 14.37
N ASN A 27 -21.30 -25.63 13.45
CA ASN A 27 -22.74 -25.40 13.63
C ASN A 27 -23.48 -25.64 12.32
N PRO A 28 -23.92 -26.89 12.05
CA PRO A 28 -24.64 -27.19 10.80
C PRO A 28 -25.93 -26.42 10.61
N GLN A 29 -26.46 -25.84 11.67
CA GLN A 29 -27.73 -25.09 11.62
C GLN A 29 -27.51 -23.59 11.58
N CYS A 30 -26.27 -23.11 11.34
CA CYS A 30 -26.01 -21.68 11.27
C CYS A 30 -26.81 -21.04 10.13
N THR A 31 -27.23 -19.79 10.35
CA THR A 31 -28.00 -19.05 9.35
C THR A 31 -27.10 -18.59 8.23
N GLU A 32 -27.75 -18.23 7.10
CA GLU A 32 -27.03 -17.62 5.97
C GLU A 32 -26.28 -16.36 6.42
N ALA A 33 -26.92 -15.53 7.28
CA ALA A 33 -26.30 -14.31 7.79
C ALA A 33 -25.05 -14.62 8.60
N ASP A 34 -25.07 -15.64 9.46
CA ASP A 34 -23.92 -16.04 10.26
C ASP A 34 -22.77 -16.54 9.40
N LEU A 35 -23.10 -17.35 8.38
CA LEU A 35 -22.10 -17.87 7.45
C LEU A 35 -21.43 -16.74 6.65
N ARG A 36 -22.24 -15.81 6.13
CA ARG A 36 -21.72 -14.64 5.41
C ARG A 36 -20.87 -13.77 6.30
N ALA A 37 -21.29 -13.53 7.55
CA ALA A 37 -20.52 -12.72 8.49
C ALA A 37 -19.14 -13.34 8.78
N THR A 38 -19.10 -14.66 8.96
CA THR A 38 -17.84 -15.37 9.20
C THR A 38 -16.90 -15.25 8.00
N MET A 39 -17.42 -15.44 6.79
CA MET A 39 -16.64 -15.35 5.57
C MET A 39 -16.18 -13.92 5.29
N GLU A 40 -17.02 -12.92 5.58
CA GLU A 40 -16.65 -11.52 5.46
C GLU A 40 -15.52 -11.15 6.40
N GLY A 41 -15.56 -11.64 7.63
CA GLY A 41 -14.48 -11.43 8.60
C GLY A 41 -13.16 -11.99 8.11
N SER A 42 -13.18 -13.21 7.57
CA SER A 42 -12.01 -13.83 6.97
C SER A 42 -11.52 -13.04 5.76
N GLY A 43 -12.44 -12.58 4.92
CA GLY A 43 -12.13 -11.76 3.75
C GLY A 43 -11.47 -10.44 4.12
N ARG A 44 -11.93 -9.78 5.18
CA ARG A 44 -11.32 -8.55 5.68
C ARG A 44 -9.89 -8.78 6.17
N ALA A 45 -9.65 -9.91 6.84
CA ALA A 45 -8.30 -10.27 7.29
C ALA A 45 -7.37 -10.50 6.10
N VAL A 46 -7.84 -11.18 5.05
CA VAL A 46 -7.09 -11.37 3.81
C VAL A 46 -6.82 -10.02 3.13
N ALA A 47 -7.83 -9.16 3.04
CA ALA A 47 -7.67 -7.82 2.46
C ALA A 47 -6.63 -7.01 3.20
N HIS A 48 -6.66 -7.05 4.53
CA HIS A 48 -5.68 -6.34 5.35
C HIS A 48 -4.26 -6.82 5.08
N ARG A 49 -4.05 -8.12 4.95
CA ARG A 49 -2.72 -8.67 4.63
C ARG A 49 -2.25 -8.27 3.24
N LEU A 50 -3.15 -8.26 2.25
CA LEU A 50 -2.82 -7.85 0.89
C LEU A 50 -2.47 -6.37 0.80
N GLU A 51 -3.13 -5.52 1.59
CA GLU A 51 -2.93 -4.08 1.59
C GLU A 51 -1.79 -3.63 2.49
N LYS A 52 -1.29 -4.49 3.37
CA LYS A 52 -0.28 -4.14 4.37
C LYS A 52 0.99 -3.55 3.75
N TYR A 53 1.53 -4.20 2.73
CA TYR A 53 2.74 -3.74 2.06
C TYR A 53 2.47 -2.62 1.06
N LEU A 54 1.25 -2.55 0.54
CA LEU A 54 0.85 -1.45 -0.34
C LEU A 54 0.81 -0.12 0.40
N SER A 55 0.40 -0.13 1.65
CA SER A 55 0.40 1.07 2.49
C SER A 55 1.80 1.65 2.62
N ALA A 56 2.81 0.80 2.84
CA ALA A 56 4.21 1.23 2.90
C ALA A 56 4.67 1.84 1.58
N LEU A 57 4.33 1.20 0.46
CA LEU A 57 4.67 1.69 -0.87
C LEU A 57 4.01 3.04 -1.15
N GLY A 58 2.74 3.20 -0.78
CA GLY A 58 2.02 4.47 -0.91
C GLY A 58 2.64 5.57 -0.07
N THR A 59 3.10 5.25 1.13
CA THR A 59 3.80 6.19 2.01
C THR A 59 5.10 6.66 1.36
N ILE A 60 5.89 5.75 0.80
CA ILE A 60 7.13 6.08 0.07
C ILE A 60 6.83 6.99 -1.12
N ALA A 61 5.81 6.65 -1.90
CA ALA A 61 5.40 7.45 -3.06
C ALA A 61 5.02 8.87 -2.68
N SER A 62 4.38 9.05 -1.52
CA SER A 62 3.95 10.36 -1.02
C SER A 62 5.07 11.12 -0.32
N ALA A 63 5.91 10.42 0.45
CA ALA A 63 6.95 11.05 1.27
C ALA A 63 8.21 11.38 0.48
N ALA A 64 8.57 10.59 -0.54
CA ALA A 64 9.82 10.79 -1.27
C ALA A 64 9.92 12.17 -1.94
N PRO A 65 8.87 12.69 -2.61
CA PRO A 65 8.95 14.06 -3.16
C PRO A 65 9.11 15.12 -2.08
N LEU A 66 8.45 14.92 -0.93
CA LEU A 66 8.53 15.84 0.20
C LEU A 66 9.92 15.85 0.81
N LEU A 67 10.58 14.69 0.91
CA LEU A 67 11.95 14.59 1.39
C LEU A 67 12.92 15.27 0.40
N GLY A 68 12.68 15.10 -0.89
CA GLY A 68 13.46 15.81 -1.92
C GLY A 68 13.32 17.31 -1.80
N LEU A 69 12.10 17.79 -1.59
CA LEU A 69 11.81 19.20 -1.38
C LEU A 69 12.49 19.71 -0.09
N LEU A 70 12.43 18.93 0.98
CA LEU A 70 13.08 19.28 2.24
C LEU A 70 14.59 19.47 2.04
N GLY A 71 15.22 18.56 1.29
CA GLY A 71 16.65 18.67 0.94
C GLY A 71 16.94 19.96 0.19
N THR A 72 16.07 20.36 -0.73
CA THR A 72 16.18 21.62 -1.46
C THR A 72 16.14 22.83 -0.50
N VAL A 73 15.17 22.82 0.41
CA VAL A 73 15.00 23.92 1.38
C VAL A 73 16.24 24.03 2.28
N ILE A 74 16.72 22.91 2.81
CA ILE A 74 17.92 22.89 3.66
C ILE A 74 19.14 23.38 2.88
N GLY A 75 19.29 22.90 1.65
CA GLY A 75 20.40 23.32 0.79
C GLY A 75 20.39 24.81 0.50
N MET A 76 19.21 25.39 0.24
CA MET A 76 19.07 26.82 0.00
C MET A 76 19.37 27.63 1.27
N ILE A 77 18.95 27.16 2.42
CA ILE A 77 19.27 27.80 3.69
C ILE A 77 20.79 27.84 3.91
N GLU A 78 21.48 26.74 3.65
CA GLU A 78 22.94 26.67 3.78
C GLU A 78 23.65 27.62 2.82
N ILE A 79 23.18 27.68 1.56
CA ILE A 79 23.77 28.55 0.54
C ILE A 79 23.65 30.01 0.95
N PHE A 80 22.46 30.45 1.30
CA PHE A 80 22.22 31.83 1.70
C PHE A 80 22.87 32.15 3.05
N GLY A 81 22.88 31.17 3.98
CA GLY A 81 23.54 31.33 5.27
C GLY A 81 25.04 31.51 5.14
N SER A 82 25.70 30.78 4.24
CA SER A 82 27.14 30.90 4.03
C SER A 82 27.48 32.23 3.41
N GLN A 83 26.62 32.82 2.58
CA GLN A 83 26.85 34.13 1.99
C GLN A 83 26.66 35.29 2.97
N THR A 84 25.72 35.15 3.88
CA THR A 84 25.45 36.16 4.89
C THR A 84 26.41 36.10 6.07
N GLY A 85 27.02 34.92 6.31
CA GLY A 85 27.98 34.74 7.39
C GLY A 85 29.42 35.16 7.05
N GLY A 86 29.69 35.40 5.79
CA GLY A 86 31.00 35.94 5.38
C GLY A 86 31.02 37.45 5.55
N THR A 87 32.15 37.97 5.97
CA THR A 87 32.42 39.37 6.25
C THR A 87 31.82 40.32 5.17
N GLY A 88 30.60 40.71 5.36
CA GLY A 88 30.05 41.96 4.82
C GLY A 88 29.74 42.03 3.36
N ALA A 89 29.68 40.95 2.63
CA ALA A 89 29.54 41.11 1.21
C ALA A 89 28.35 40.35 0.66
N MET A 90 27.17 40.85 0.93
CA MET A 90 25.99 40.43 0.18
C MET A 90 26.05 40.75 -1.31
N GLY A 91 27.10 41.37 -1.78
CA GLY A 91 27.34 41.64 -3.20
C GLY A 91 28.48 40.89 -3.80
N SER A 92 29.33 40.26 -2.97
CA SER A 92 30.54 39.58 -3.45
C SER A 92 30.37 38.07 -3.55
N GLY A 93 29.18 37.55 -3.37
CA GLY A 93 28.91 36.14 -3.60
C GLY A 93 29.24 35.77 -5.05
N ASN A 94 30.11 34.80 -5.22
CA ASN A 94 30.47 34.31 -6.55
C ASN A 94 29.22 33.72 -7.21
N PRO A 95 28.70 34.28 -8.32
CA PRO A 95 27.50 33.76 -8.97
C PRO A 95 27.64 32.28 -9.39
N ALA A 96 28.84 31.86 -9.75
CA ALA A 96 29.11 30.47 -10.13
C ALA A 96 28.95 29.55 -8.92
N GLN A 97 29.40 29.97 -7.75
CA GLN A 97 29.29 29.20 -6.51
C GLN A 97 27.82 29.09 -6.07
N LEU A 98 27.09 30.20 -6.19
CA LEU A 98 25.68 30.23 -5.92
C LEU A 98 24.89 29.27 -6.84
N ALA A 99 25.18 29.34 -8.15
CA ALA A 99 24.56 28.47 -9.15
C ALA A 99 24.87 27.01 -8.91
N HIS A 100 26.13 26.69 -8.51
CA HIS A 100 26.53 25.32 -8.18
C HIS A 100 25.76 24.81 -6.98
N GLY A 101 25.59 25.59 -5.94
CA GLY A 101 24.85 25.21 -4.75
C GLY A 101 23.40 25.01 -5.04
N ILE A 102 22.77 25.85 -5.88
CA ILE A 102 21.38 25.69 -6.29
C ILE A 102 21.22 24.41 -7.10
N SER A 103 22.18 24.10 -7.99
CA SER A 103 22.16 22.85 -8.76
C SER A 103 22.17 21.63 -7.84
N ILE A 104 23.02 21.62 -6.82
CA ILE A 104 23.06 20.52 -5.85
C ILE A 104 21.73 20.37 -5.11
N ALA A 105 21.13 21.49 -4.71
CA ALA A 105 19.82 21.46 -4.04
C ALA A 105 18.74 20.87 -4.95
N LEU A 106 18.76 21.22 -6.24
CA LEU A 106 17.79 20.71 -7.20
C LEU A 106 17.95 19.21 -7.44
N TYR A 107 19.17 18.67 -7.34
CA TYR A 107 19.38 17.22 -7.44
C TYR A 107 18.65 16.46 -6.35
N ASN A 108 18.50 17.02 -5.16
CA ASN A 108 17.74 16.39 -4.08
C ASN A 108 16.28 16.18 -4.48
N THR A 109 15.67 17.18 -5.11
CA THR A 109 14.29 17.07 -5.63
C THR A 109 14.23 16.02 -6.75
N ALA A 110 15.22 16.01 -7.63
CA ALA A 110 15.27 15.04 -8.72
C ALA A 110 15.37 13.60 -8.20
N PHE A 111 16.19 13.33 -7.20
CA PHE A 111 16.29 12.01 -6.59
C PHE A 111 14.99 11.61 -5.89
N GLY A 112 14.35 12.55 -5.20
CA GLY A 112 13.05 12.30 -4.59
C GLY A 112 12.01 11.88 -5.63
N LEU A 113 11.97 12.53 -6.78
CA LEU A 113 11.06 12.20 -7.86
C LEU A 113 11.43 10.88 -8.55
N ILE A 114 12.71 10.57 -8.69
CA ILE A 114 13.16 9.30 -9.27
C ILE A 114 12.66 8.11 -8.42
N VAL A 115 12.63 8.27 -7.12
CA VAL A 115 12.08 7.25 -6.21
C VAL A 115 10.55 7.26 -6.24
N ALA A 116 9.94 8.45 -6.21
CA ALA A 116 8.49 8.62 -6.08
C ALA A 116 7.72 8.12 -7.30
N ILE A 117 8.21 8.40 -8.50
CA ILE A 117 7.45 8.09 -9.74
C ILE A 117 7.25 6.58 -9.91
N PRO A 118 8.31 5.73 -9.85
CA PRO A 118 8.10 4.28 -9.91
C PRO A 118 7.25 3.76 -8.75
N ALA A 119 7.48 4.28 -7.54
CA ALA A 119 6.72 3.87 -6.36
C ALA A 119 5.22 4.16 -6.54
N LEU A 120 4.88 5.33 -7.08
CA LEU A 120 3.49 5.72 -7.33
C LEU A 120 2.85 4.84 -8.40
N ILE A 121 3.57 4.55 -9.49
CA ILE A 121 3.08 3.72 -10.58
C ILE A 121 2.78 2.32 -10.06
N PHE A 122 3.72 1.70 -9.35
CA PHE A 122 3.54 0.37 -8.79
C PHE A 122 2.46 0.33 -7.72
N TRP A 123 2.37 1.37 -6.88
CA TRP A 123 1.34 1.47 -5.86
C TRP A 123 -0.06 1.47 -6.47
N ARG A 124 -0.27 2.28 -7.51
CA ARG A 124 -1.57 2.33 -8.20
C ARG A 124 -1.88 1.03 -8.91
N TYR A 125 -0.89 0.44 -9.56
CA TYR A 125 -1.07 -0.82 -10.26
C TYR A 125 -1.46 -1.94 -9.30
N PHE A 126 -0.71 -2.11 -8.23
CA PHE A 126 -0.99 -3.18 -7.26
C PHE A 126 -2.27 -2.94 -6.50
N ARG A 127 -2.60 -1.69 -6.21
CA ARG A 127 -3.87 -1.36 -5.56
C ARG A 127 -5.05 -1.76 -6.44
N GLY A 128 -4.98 -1.48 -7.73
CA GLY A 128 -6.00 -1.91 -8.68
C GLY A 128 -6.11 -3.42 -8.77
N ARG A 129 -4.95 -4.11 -8.76
CA ARG A 129 -4.93 -5.58 -8.77
C ARG A 129 -5.54 -6.17 -7.51
N VAL A 130 -5.23 -5.60 -6.36
CA VAL A 130 -5.79 -6.05 -5.08
C VAL A 130 -7.30 -5.83 -5.06
N ASP A 131 -7.78 -4.67 -5.48
CA ASP A 131 -9.21 -4.37 -5.53
C ASP A 131 -9.95 -5.35 -6.45
N ALA A 132 -9.40 -5.63 -7.64
CA ALA A 132 -9.97 -6.58 -8.57
C ALA A 132 -9.97 -8.00 -7.98
N TYR A 133 -8.91 -8.39 -7.30
CA TYR A 133 -8.79 -9.69 -6.67
C TYR A 133 -9.81 -9.85 -5.54
N LEU A 134 -9.98 -8.81 -4.72
CA LEU A 134 -10.96 -8.82 -3.63
C LEU A 134 -12.39 -8.92 -4.17
N LEU A 135 -12.69 -8.26 -5.28
CA LEU A 135 -14.00 -8.38 -5.92
C LEU A 135 -14.24 -9.81 -6.39
N THR A 136 -13.23 -10.44 -7.01
CA THR A 136 -13.31 -11.84 -7.43
C THR A 136 -13.55 -12.76 -6.23
N LEU A 137 -12.86 -12.52 -5.11
CA LEU A 137 -13.05 -13.27 -3.88
C LEU A 137 -14.48 -13.14 -3.35
N GLU A 138 -15.00 -11.92 -3.37
CA GLU A 138 -16.36 -11.64 -2.88
C GLU A 138 -17.41 -12.38 -3.72
N LEU A 139 -17.29 -12.31 -5.05
CA LEU A 139 -18.21 -12.99 -5.95
C LEU A 139 -18.14 -14.52 -5.80
N ALA A 140 -16.93 -15.06 -5.69
CA ALA A 140 -16.73 -16.49 -5.50
C ALA A 140 -17.32 -16.95 -4.15
N SER A 141 -17.15 -16.14 -3.11
CA SER A 141 -17.71 -16.44 -1.78
C SER A 141 -19.23 -16.45 -1.79
N GLU A 142 -19.86 -15.52 -2.51
CA GLU A 142 -21.30 -15.50 -2.66
C GLU A 142 -21.83 -16.73 -3.38
N GLN A 143 -21.16 -17.14 -4.46
CA GLN A 143 -21.53 -18.36 -5.19
C GLN A 143 -21.41 -19.58 -4.29
N PHE A 144 -20.38 -19.65 -3.48
CA PHE A 144 -20.16 -20.72 -2.52
C PHE A 144 -21.30 -20.80 -1.48
N VAL A 145 -21.69 -19.65 -0.94
CA VAL A 145 -22.79 -19.58 0.04
C VAL A 145 -24.08 -20.08 -0.59
N ARG A 146 -24.40 -19.62 -1.80
CA ARG A 146 -25.60 -20.07 -2.51
C ARG A 146 -25.59 -21.56 -2.77
N HIS A 147 -24.44 -22.10 -3.17
CA HIS A 147 -24.29 -23.53 -3.45
C HIS A 147 -24.55 -24.36 -2.19
N ILE A 148 -23.96 -23.97 -1.07
CA ILE A 148 -24.13 -24.67 0.20
C ILE A 148 -25.59 -24.62 0.68
N LEU A 149 -26.24 -23.47 0.59
CA LEU A 149 -27.63 -23.34 0.99
C LEU A 149 -28.58 -24.19 0.14
N ARG A 150 -28.25 -24.32 -1.16
CA ARG A 150 -29.03 -25.18 -2.07
C ARG A 150 -28.93 -26.64 -1.67
N HIS A 151 -27.75 -27.10 -1.27
CA HIS A 151 -27.54 -28.51 -0.90
C HIS A 151 -27.86 -28.80 0.55
N ARG A 152 -28.10 -27.77 1.36
CA ARG A 152 -28.48 -27.94 2.76
C ARG A 152 -29.92 -28.42 2.97
N LYS A 153 -30.75 -28.27 1.94
CA LYS A 153 -32.11 -28.80 1.95
C LYS A 153 -32.05 -30.32 1.80
#